data_3eeae84178a8ad5eaa358948eedac29b
#
_entry.id   3eeae84178a8ad5eaa358948eedac29b
#
_cell.length_a   1.000
_cell.length_b   1.000
_cell.length_c   1.000
_cell.angle_alpha   90.00
_cell.angle_beta   90.00
_cell.angle_gamma   90.00
#
_symmetry.space_group_name_H-M   'P 1'
#
loop_
_entity.id
_entity.type
_entity.pdbx_description
1 polymer ?
#
loop_
_entity_poly.entity_id
_entity_poly.type
_entity_poly.pdbx_seq_one_letter_code
_entity_poly.pdbx_strand_id
1 'polypeptide(L)'
;MHNNNISIQDRSKLFAIRAIKAYTELNKRHFDDAGKVLAKQFLRASTSIGANLAEGEFAQSRADFISKYSIALKEASETRYWIEIMIQSGIISEKKFSSMIDEINRIIRILISTIKKLKDK
;
A
#
# COMPACT_ATOMS: atom_id res chain seq x y z
N MET A 1 -3.87 -11.64 -17.74
CA MET A 1 -5.24 -11.33 -17.31
C MET A 1 -5.28 -9.97 -16.61
N HIS A 2 -6.22 -9.16 -16.96
CA HIS A 2 -6.36 -7.83 -16.38
C HIS A 2 -7.23 -7.89 -15.13
N ASN A 3 -6.75 -7.26 -14.06
CA ASN A 3 -7.46 -7.16 -12.79
C ASN A 3 -8.16 -5.82 -12.64
N ASN A 4 -8.57 -5.21 -13.77
CA ASN A 4 -9.14 -3.86 -13.78
C ASN A 4 -10.53 -3.79 -13.13
N ASN A 5 -11.20 -4.94 -13.01
CA ASN A 5 -12.57 -5.00 -12.49
C ASN A 5 -12.65 -5.33 -11.00
N ILE A 6 -11.52 -5.56 -10.34
CA ILE A 6 -11.56 -5.83 -8.91
C ILE A 6 -11.69 -4.51 -8.15
N SER A 7 -12.39 -4.58 -7.02
CA SER A 7 -12.61 -3.40 -6.18
C SER A 7 -11.29 -2.90 -5.60
N ILE A 8 -11.27 -1.64 -5.20
CA ILE A 8 -10.10 -1.08 -4.52
C ILE A 8 -9.85 -1.81 -3.20
N GLN A 9 -10.90 -2.27 -2.53
CA GLN A 9 -10.77 -3.06 -1.31
C GLN A 9 -10.05 -4.37 -1.58
N ASP A 10 -10.48 -5.11 -2.59
CA ASP A 10 -9.85 -6.39 -2.94
C ASP A 10 -8.45 -6.20 -3.48
N ARG A 11 -8.23 -5.16 -4.28
CA ARG A 11 -6.91 -4.83 -4.81
C ARG A 11 -5.92 -4.53 -3.68
N SER A 12 -6.36 -3.77 -2.69
CA SER A 12 -5.53 -3.41 -1.53
C SER A 12 -5.26 -4.63 -0.65
N LYS A 13 -6.23 -5.54 -0.53
CA LYS A 13 -6.05 -6.79 0.21
C LYS A 13 -5.00 -7.68 -0.48
N LEU A 14 -5.09 -7.81 -1.80
CA LEU A 14 -4.11 -8.59 -2.58
C LEU A 14 -2.72 -7.98 -2.45
N PHE A 15 -2.62 -6.66 -2.46
CA PHE A 15 -1.35 -5.98 -2.26
C PHE A 15 -0.77 -6.28 -0.88
N ALA A 16 -1.60 -6.24 0.16
CA ALA A 16 -1.18 -6.57 1.52
C ALA A 16 -0.62 -7.99 1.61
N ILE A 17 -1.27 -8.94 0.94
CA ILE A 17 -0.80 -10.34 0.91
C ILE A 17 0.56 -10.42 0.23
N ARG A 18 0.76 -9.71 -0.88
CA ARG A 18 2.05 -9.65 -1.56
C ARG A 18 3.12 -9.04 -0.67
N ALA A 19 2.77 -7.99 0.07
CA ALA A 19 3.69 -7.34 1.00
C ALA A 19 4.11 -8.29 2.13
N ILE A 20 3.18 -9.07 2.66
CA ILE A 20 3.48 -10.07 3.69
C ILE A 20 4.46 -11.11 3.17
N LYS A 21 4.22 -11.62 1.95
CA LYS A 21 5.12 -12.59 1.32
C LYS A 21 6.50 -12.00 1.06
N ALA A 22 6.55 -10.76 0.57
CA ALA A 22 7.81 -10.07 0.34
C ALA A 22 8.57 -9.87 1.64
N TYR A 23 7.89 -9.44 2.69
CA TYR A 23 8.49 -9.26 4.01
C TYR A 23 9.06 -10.58 4.53
N THR A 24 8.33 -11.68 4.40
CA THR A 24 8.78 -12.99 4.83
C THR A 24 10.07 -13.39 4.13
N GLU A 25 10.15 -13.16 2.81
CA GLU A 25 11.38 -13.45 2.04
C GLU A 25 12.52 -12.55 2.48
N LEU A 26 12.26 -11.27 2.68
CA LEU A 26 13.30 -10.33 3.15
C LEU A 26 13.84 -10.75 4.51
N ASN A 27 12.98 -11.22 5.40
CA ASN A 27 13.38 -11.64 6.75
C ASN A 27 14.29 -12.87 6.79
N LYS A 28 14.38 -13.62 5.69
CA LYS A 28 15.31 -14.74 5.59
C LYS A 28 16.73 -14.29 5.32
N ARG A 29 16.91 -13.02 4.96
CA ARG A 29 18.23 -12.44 4.64
C ARG A 29 18.83 -11.82 5.90
N HIS A 30 20.17 -11.77 5.93
CA HIS A 30 20.86 -11.02 6.97
C HIS A 30 20.87 -9.54 6.59
N PHE A 31 20.06 -8.77 7.32
CA PHE A 31 20.06 -7.31 7.21
C PHE A 31 20.80 -6.71 8.39
N ASP A 32 21.34 -5.51 8.18
CA ASP A 32 21.69 -4.64 9.29
C ASP A 32 20.40 -4.11 9.93
N ASP A 33 20.53 -3.35 11.01
CA ASP A 33 19.37 -2.84 11.74
C ASP A 33 18.52 -1.90 10.89
N ALA A 34 19.13 -1.11 10.01
CA ALA A 34 18.39 -0.21 9.13
C ALA A 34 17.47 -0.99 8.19
N GLY A 35 17.98 -2.06 7.58
CA GLY A 35 17.17 -2.90 6.71
C GLY A 35 15.98 -3.51 7.42
N LYS A 36 16.18 -3.97 8.65
CA LYS A 36 15.09 -4.54 9.45
C LYS A 36 14.01 -3.51 9.78
N VAL A 37 14.42 -2.31 10.16
CA VAL A 37 13.48 -1.23 10.49
C VAL A 37 12.67 -0.83 9.26
N LEU A 38 13.33 -0.66 8.11
CA LEU A 38 12.65 -0.26 6.88
C LEU A 38 11.68 -1.33 6.39
N ALA A 39 12.06 -2.60 6.47
CA ALA A 39 11.17 -3.70 6.08
C ALA A 39 9.91 -3.72 6.94
N LYS A 40 10.03 -3.46 8.24
CA LYS A 40 8.87 -3.40 9.15
C LYS A 40 7.96 -2.22 8.81
N GLN A 41 8.52 -1.06 8.48
CA GLN A 41 7.74 0.11 8.08
C GLN A 41 6.99 -0.16 6.77
N PHE A 42 7.64 -0.81 5.83
CA PHE A 42 7.02 -1.23 4.58
C PHE A 42 5.82 -2.16 4.85
N LEU A 43 6.00 -3.17 5.70
CA LEU A 43 4.92 -4.10 6.05
C LEU A 43 3.76 -3.38 6.72
N ARG A 44 4.04 -2.52 7.70
CA ARG A 44 3.03 -1.75 8.42
C ARG A 44 2.20 -0.89 7.47
N ALA A 45 2.88 -0.09 6.65
CA ALA A 45 2.19 0.81 5.73
C ALA A 45 1.37 0.03 4.70
N SER A 46 1.96 -1.02 4.13
CA SER A 46 1.32 -1.82 3.08
C SER A 46 0.03 -2.50 3.56
N THR A 47 0.01 -3.00 4.79
CA THR A 47 -1.17 -3.66 5.33
C THR A 47 -2.21 -2.66 5.85
N SER A 48 -1.79 -1.43 6.14
CA SER A 48 -2.69 -0.38 6.64
C SER A 48 -3.59 0.19 5.55
N ILE A 49 -3.21 0.07 4.28
CA ILE A 49 -4.04 0.54 3.17
C ILE A 49 -5.40 -0.16 3.20
N GLY A 50 -5.39 -1.48 3.08
CA GLY A 50 -6.61 -2.28 3.07
C GLY A 50 -7.35 -2.24 4.39
N ALA A 51 -6.63 -2.16 5.51
CA ALA A 51 -7.25 -2.07 6.83
C ALA A 51 -8.13 -0.83 6.95
N ASN A 52 -7.64 0.32 6.46
CA ASN A 52 -8.42 1.56 6.49
C ASN A 52 -9.62 1.51 5.54
N LEU A 53 -9.46 0.90 4.37
CA LEU A 53 -10.57 0.72 3.44
C LEU A 53 -11.64 -0.19 4.03
N ALA A 54 -11.24 -1.25 4.73
CA ALA A 54 -12.18 -2.14 5.41
C ALA A 54 -12.97 -1.40 6.49
N GLU A 55 -12.29 -0.55 7.27
CA GLU A 55 -12.97 0.28 8.26
C GLU A 55 -13.95 1.25 7.62
N GLY A 56 -13.61 1.75 6.43
CA GLY A 56 -14.46 2.67 5.68
C GLY A 56 -15.83 2.08 5.32
N GLU A 57 -15.90 0.75 5.17
CA GLU A 57 -17.17 0.08 4.88
C GLU A 57 -18.19 0.25 6.01
N PHE A 58 -17.73 0.52 7.22
CA PHE A 58 -18.57 0.70 8.39
C PHE A 58 -18.59 2.15 8.86
N ALA A 59 -18.24 3.08 7.98
CA ALA A 59 -18.20 4.50 8.29
C ALA A 59 -19.60 4.99 8.68
N GLN A 60 -19.66 5.85 9.71
CA GLN A 60 -20.92 6.37 10.25
C GLN A 60 -21.42 7.58 9.47
N SER A 61 -20.61 8.16 8.61
CA SER A 61 -20.95 9.34 7.84
C SER A 61 -20.10 9.40 6.58
N ARG A 62 -20.51 10.27 5.66
CA ARG A 62 -19.72 10.52 4.45
C ARG A 62 -18.34 11.09 4.81
N ALA A 63 -18.30 12.01 5.78
CA ALA A 63 -17.04 12.58 6.24
C ALA A 63 -16.11 11.53 6.82
N ASP A 64 -16.64 10.59 7.59
CA ASP A 64 -15.87 9.48 8.13
C ASP A 64 -15.35 8.56 7.02
N PHE A 65 -16.19 8.26 6.03
CA PHE A 65 -15.79 7.47 4.86
C PHE A 65 -14.63 8.13 4.11
N ILE A 66 -14.74 9.43 3.84
CA ILE A 66 -13.67 10.20 3.17
C ILE A 66 -12.40 10.19 4.00
N SER A 67 -12.54 10.32 5.32
CA SER A 67 -11.40 10.28 6.25
C SER A 67 -10.65 8.95 6.16
N LYS A 68 -11.37 7.82 6.18
CA LYS A 68 -10.74 6.50 6.08
C LYS A 68 -10.03 6.30 4.75
N TYR A 69 -10.65 6.75 3.65
CA TYR A 69 -10.02 6.68 2.33
C TYR A 69 -8.81 7.59 2.23
N SER A 70 -8.85 8.74 2.88
CA SER A 70 -7.70 9.66 2.91
C SER A 70 -6.52 9.08 3.70
N ILE A 71 -6.81 8.37 4.79
CA ILE A 71 -5.76 7.67 5.54
C ILE A 71 -5.17 6.54 4.69
N ALA A 72 -6.01 5.79 3.99
CA ALA A 72 -5.54 4.74 3.08
C ALA A 72 -4.60 5.31 2.00
N LEU A 73 -4.95 6.46 1.44
CA LEU A 73 -4.09 7.15 0.46
C LEU A 73 -2.74 7.53 1.06
N LYS A 74 -2.76 8.06 2.27
CA LYS A 74 -1.54 8.40 2.99
C LYS A 74 -0.66 7.17 3.18
N GLU A 75 -1.24 6.06 3.59
CA GLU A 75 -0.50 4.81 3.79
C GLU A 75 0.04 4.24 2.48
N ALA A 76 -0.72 4.37 1.39
CA ALA A 76 -0.25 3.95 0.07
C ALA A 76 0.94 4.78 -0.39
N SER A 77 0.88 6.09 -0.18
CA SER A 77 1.98 7.00 -0.49
C SER A 77 3.22 6.67 0.33
N GLU A 78 3.04 6.37 1.61
CA GLU A 78 4.12 5.98 2.50
C GLU A 78 4.73 4.64 2.07
N THR A 79 3.89 3.68 1.66
CA THR A 79 4.35 2.39 1.14
C THR A 79 5.27 2.59 -0.06
N ARG A 80 4.87 3.44 -1.00
CA ARG A 80 5.70 3.76 -2.17
C ARG A 80 7.04 4.36 -1.75
N TYR A 81 7.03 5.25 -0.79
CA TYR A 81 8.24 5.87 -0.27
C TYR A 81 9.21 4.82 0.30
N TRP A 82 8.71 3.89 1.12
CA TRP A 82 9.54 2.82 1.69
C TRP A 82 10.16 1.94 0.60
N ILE A 83 9.38 1.58 -0.42
CA ILE A 83 9.89 0.78 -1.54
C ILE A 83 11.01 1.55 -2.26
N GLU A 84 10.77 2.83 -2.55
CA GLU A 84 11.74 3.66 -3.27
C GLU A 84 13.07 3.75 -2.54
N ILE A 85 13.05 4.06 -1.25
CA ILE A 85 14.31 4.21 -0.52
C ILE A 85 15.01 2.87 -0.27
N MET A 86 14.27 1.78 -0.15
CA MET A 86 14.88 0.47 -0.03
C MET A 86 15.59 0.06 -1.34
N ILE A 87 15.03 0.43 -2.48
CA ILE A 87 15.68 0.21 -3.77
C ILE A 87 16.93 1.08 -3.88
N GLN A 88 16.81 2.37 -3.60
CA GLN A 88 17.91 3.33 -3.76
C GLN A 88 19.06 3.05 -2.81
N SER A 89 18.78 2.48 -1.65
CA SER A 89 19.81 2.11 -0.67
C SER A 89 20.36 0.71 -0.89
N GLY A 90 19.85 -0.03 -1.89
CA GLY A 90 20.37 -1.35 -2.24
C GLY A 90 19.84 -2.49 -1.38
N ILE A 91 18.85 -2.24 -0.53
CA ILE A 91 18.26 -3.28 0.32
C ILE A 91 17.45 -4.27 -0.51
N ILE A 92 16.69 -3.78 -1.49
CA ILE A 92 15.89 -4.62 -2.39
C ILE A 92 16.20 -4.30 -3.83
N SER A 93 15.91 -5.26 -4.70
CA SER A 93 16.13 -5.14 -6.14
C SER A 93 14.95 -4.43 -6.81
N GLU A 94 15.23 -3.43 -7.63
CA GLU A 94 14.21 -2.77 -8.44
C GLU A 94 13.47 -3.77 -9.32
N LYS A 95 14.21 -4.69 -9.94
CA LYS A 95 13.64 -5.70 -10.83
C LYS A 95 12.59 -6.55 -10.11
N LYS A 96 12.89 -6.99 -8.89
CA LYS A 96 11.97 -7.83 -8.13
C LYS A 96 10.73 -7.08 -7.64
N PHE A 97 10.86 -5.77 -7.44
CA PHE A 97 9.77 -4.96 -6.87
C PHE A 97 9.06 -4.10 -7.91
N SER A 98 9.44 -4.18 -9.21
CA SER A 98 8.82 -3.35 -10.25
C SER A 98 7.32 -3.55 -10.34
N SER A 99 6.85 -4.79 -10.23
CA SER A 99 5.42 -5.11 -10.27
C SER A 99 4.67 -4.50 -9.08
N MET A 100 5.29 -4.51 -7.90
CA MET A 100 4.66 -3.89 -6.71
C MET A 100 4.64 -2.37 -6.83
N ILE A 101 5.67 -1.76 -7.42
CA ILE A 101 5.68 -0.32 -7.68
C ILE A 101 4.54 0.05 -8.61
N ASP A 102 4.34 -0.70 -9.68
CA ASP A 102 3.25 -0.46 -10.62
C ASP A 102 1.90 -0.56 -9.93
N GLU A 103 1.73 -1.55 -9.09
CA GLU A 103 0.46 -1.76 -8.38
C GLU A 103 0.23 -0.66 -7.32
N ILE A 104 1.23 -0.26 -6.56
CA ILE A 104 1.04 0.81 -5.56
C ILE A 104 0.71 2.14 -6.24
N ASN A 105 1.32 2.42 -7.39
CA ASN A 105 0.99 3.61 -8.16
C ASN A 105 -0.46 3.57 -8.64
N ARG A 106 -0.95 2.40 -9.06
CA ARG A 106 -2.34 2.23 -9.48
C ARG A 106 -3.30 2.47 -8.30
N ILE A 107 -2.99 1.89 -7.14
CA ILE A 107 -3.80 2.07 -5.93
C ILE A 107 -3.88 3.55 -5.58
N ILE A 108 -2.76 4.26 -5.60
CA ILE A 108 -2.71 5.70 -5.32
C ILE A 108 -3.64 6.46 -6.26
N ARG A 109 -3.56 6.19 -7.57
CA ARG A 109 -4.39 6.88 -8.56
C ARG A 109 -5.88 6.63 -8.32
N ILE A 110 -6.23 5.37 -8.01
CA ILE A 110 -7.64 5.03 -7.76
C ILE A 110 -8.15 5.76 -6.52
N LEU A 111 -7.36 5.79 -5.44
CA LEU A 111 -7.75 6.45 -4.20
C LEU A 111 -7.90 7.96 -4.39
N ILE A 112 -6.98 8.59 -5.12
CA ILE A 112 -7.07 10.02 -5.44
C ILE A 112 -8.38 10.30 -6.19
N SER A 113 -8.66 9.51 -7.22
CA SER A 113 -9.86 9.67 -8.04
C SER A 113 -11.13 9.48 -7.22
N THR A 114 -11.17 8.45 -6.38
CA THR A 114 -12.32 8.14 -5.54
C THR A 114 -12.60 9.25 -4.54
N ILE A 115 -11.57 9.75 -3.86
CA ILE A 115 -11.70 10.82 -2.86
C ILE A 115 -12.19 12.10 -3.54
N LYS A 116 -11.63 12.43 -4.70
CA LYS A 116 -12.04 13.62 -5.46
C LYS A 116 -13.52 13.55 -5.81
N LYS A 117 -14.00 12.43 -6.31
CA LYS A 117 -15.41 12.26 -6.67
C LYS A 117 -16.32 12.41 -5.46
N LEU A 118 -15.88 11.89 -4.30
CA LEU A 118 -16.65 11.98 -3.07
C LEU A 118 -16.76 13.42 -2.57
N LYS A 119 -15.68 14.19 -2.70
CA LYS A 119 -15.66 15.59 -2.25
C LYS A 119 -16.44 16.52 -3.17
N ASP A 120 -16.57 16.17 -4.44
CA ASP A 120 -17.24 16.99 -5.45
C ASP A 120 -18.78 16.86 -5.41
N LYS A 121 -19.33 15.97 -4.57
CA LYS A 121 -20.77 15.79 -4.48
C LYS A 121 -21.42 16.73 -3.48
#